data_8d3a4678cf1460aaec526f9873a377e4
#
_entry.id   8d3a4678cf1460aaec526f9873a377e4
#
_cell.length_a   1.000
_cell.length_b   1.000
_cell.length_c   1.000
_cell.angle_alpha   90.00
_cell.angle_beta   90.00
_cell.angle_gamma   90.00
#
_symmetry.space_group_name_H-M   'P 1'
#
loop_
_entity.id
_entity.type
_entity.pdbx_description
1 polymer ?
#
loop_
_entity_poly.entity_id
_entity_poly.type
_entity_poly.pdbx_seq_one_letter_code
_entity_poly.pdbx_strand_id
1 'polypeptide(L)'
;MAEEWVKNSRIETRVALDARDTAEAQLGALKDKQSQMVEQVKQALRDKDSVEAGLKTTERQAEDLRKELHYCEINLATEKQMVTDLREELRKARKAAQLLKEATEAEK
;
A
#
# COMPACT_ATOMS: atom_id res chain seq x y z
N MET A 1 -50.03 -34.92 51.56
CA MET A 1 -50.38 -34.14 50.37
C MET A 1 -49.78 -32.73 50.40
N ALA A 2 -49.96 -32.00 51.49
CA ALA A 2 -49.41 -30.62 51.56
C ALA A 2 -47.90 -30.57 51.51
N GLU A 3 -47.20 -31.53 52.11
CA GLU A 3 -45.75 -31.60 52.10
C GLU A 3 -45.18 -31.90 50.71
N GLU A 4 -45.82 -32.74 49.93
CA GLU A 4 -45.45 -33.07 48.57
C GLU A 4 -45.60 -31.83 47.64
N TRP A 5 -46.75 -31.15 47.83
CA TRP A 5 -46.98 -29.91 47.05
C TRP A 5 -45.96 -28.86 47.35
N VAL A 6 -45.57 -28.67 48.62
CA VAL A 6 -44.53 -27.72 49.01
C VAL A 6 -43.17 -28.14 48.44
N LYS A 7 -42.81 -29.41 48.48
CA LYS A 7 -41.55 -29.91 47.89
C LYS A 7 -41.52 -29.68 46.39
N ASN A 8 -42.62 -30.00 45.68
CA ASN A 8 -42.70 -29.81 44.23
C ASN A 8 -42.62 -28.33 43.86
N SER A 9 -43.27 -27.45 44.61
CA SER A 9 -43.17 -26.00 44.40
C SER A 9 -41.75 -25.47 44.61
N ARG A 10 -41.02 -25.97 45.62
CA ARG A 10 -39.63 -25.61 45.85
C ARG A 10 -38.72 -26.10 44.75
N ILE A 11 -38.93 -27.30 44.24
CA ILE A 11 -38.17 -27.86 43.10
C ILE A 11 -38.42 -27.03 41.85
N GLU A 12 -39.68 -26.73 41.54
CA GLU A 12 -40.04 -25.90 40.39
C GLU A 12 -39.44 -24.50 40.49
N THR A 13 -39.45 -23.88 41.67
CA THR A 13 -38.85 -22.57 41.89
C THR A 13 -37.34 -22.63 41.68
N ARG A 14 -36.67 -23.67 42.19
CA ARG A 14 -35.22 -23.85 42.01
C ARG A 14 -34.87 -24.04 40.54
N VAL A 15 -35.61 -24.87 39.81
CA VAL A 15 -35.41 -25.10 38.39
C VAL A 15 -35.58 -23.79 37.62
N ALA A 16 -36.61 -23.01 37.94
CA ALA A 16 -36.83 -21.70 37.30
C ALA A 16 -35.70 -20.71 37.59
N LEU A 17 -35.21 -20.66 38.82
CA LEU A 17 -34.08 -19.80 39.19
C LEU A 17 -32.77 -20.21 38.50
N ASP A 18 -32.50 -21.52 38.43
CA ASP A 18 -31.31 -22.05 37.75
C ASP A 18 -31.39 -21.75 36.26
N ALA A 19 -32.57 -21.91 35.63
CA ALA A 19 -32.76 -21.56 34.22
C ALA A 19 -32.53 -20.06 33.97
N ARG A 20 -33.01 -19.21 34.89
CA ARG A 20 -32.79 -17.76 34.82
C ARG A 20 -31.31 -17.43 34.94
N ASP A 21 -30.61 -18.00 35.88
CA ASP A 21 -29.18 -17.76 36.11
C ASP A 21 -28.37 -18.21 34.90
N THR A 22 -28.70 -19.35 34.31
CA THR A 22 -28.06 -19.83 33.09
C THR A 22 -28.29 -18.85 31.92
N ALA A 23 -29.55 -18.39 31.76
CA ALA A 23 -29.88 -17.43 30.71
C ALA A 23 -29.16 -16.10 30.89
N GLU A 24 -29.06 -15.61 32.12
CA GLU A 24 -28.31 -14.39 32.44
C GLU A 24 -26.80 -14.54 32.14
N ALA A 25 -26.21 -15.69 32.48
CA ALA A 25 -24.81 -15.99 32.16
C ALA A 25 -24.59 -16.06 30.66
N GLN A 26 -25.49 -16.71 29.93
CA GLN A 26 -25.41 -16.76 28.46
C GLN A 26 -25.54 -15.37 27.83
N LEU A 27 -26.45 -14.54 28.32
CA LEU A 27 -26.65 -13.17 27.87
C LEU A 27 -25.43 -12.34 28.13
N GLY A 28 -24.80 -12.47 29.32
CA GLY A 28 -23.56 -11.81 29.65
C GLY A 28 -22.41 -12.19 28.70
N ALA A 29 -22.27 -13.49 28.42
CA ALA A 29 -21.27 -14.00 27.48
C ALA A 29 -21.48 -13.46 26.05
N LEU A 30 -22.74 -13.38 25.60
CA LEU A 30 -23.07 -12.80 24.30
C LEU A 30 -22.79 -11.32 24.24
N LYS A 31 -23.05 -10.57 25.28
CA LYS A 31 -22.73 -9.15 25.37
C LYS A 31 -21.21 -8.92 25.31
N ASP A 32 -20.44 -9.75 26.00
CA ASP A 32 -18.98 -9.69 25.97
C ASP A 32 -18.44 -10.00 24.58
N LYS A 33 -18.96 -11.02 23.94
CA LYS A 33 -18.63 -11.34 22.54
C LYS A 33 -18.96 -10.19 21.60
N GLN A 34 -20.14 -9.59 21.76
CA GLN A 34 -20.54 -8.46 20.93
C GLN A 34 -19.59 -7.28 21.12
N SER A 35 -19.20 -6.98 22.36
CA SER A 35 -18.25 -5.91 22.64
C SER A 35 -16.89 -6.19 22.00
N GLN A 36 -16.39 -7.43 22.08
CA GLN A 36 -15.15 -7.83 21.43
C GLN A 36 -15.23 -7.71 19.91
N MET A 37 -16.33 -8.12 19.32
CA MET A 37 -16.55 -8.02 17.86
C MET A 37 -16.59 -6.56 17.42
N VAL A 38 -17.25 -5.69 18.18
CA VAL A 38 -17.30 -4.25 17.90
C VAL A 38 -15.90 -3.66 17.94
N GLU A 39 -15.09 -4.01 18.93
CA GLU A 39 -13.70 -3.53 19.01
C GLU A 39 -12.84 -4.07 17.86
N GLN A 40 -13.02 -5.32 17.47
CA GLN A 40 -12.33 -5.90 16.33
C GLN A 40 -12.69 -5.20 15.01
N VAL A 41 -13.98 -4.89 14.83
CA VAL A 41 -14.45 -4.15 13.64
C VAL A 41 -13.84 -2.73 13.63
N LYS A 42 -13.85 -2.04 14.76
CA LYS A 42 -13.24 -0.71 14.87
C LYS A 42 -11.75 -0.74 14.54
N GLN A 43 -11.03 -1.76 15.04
CA GLN A 43 -9.61 -1.92 14.74
C GLN A 43 -9.38 -2.21 13.25
N ALA A 44 -10.18 -3.09 12.67
CA ALA A 44 -10.11 -3.41 11.24
C ALA A 44 -10.37 -2.17 10.36
N LEU A 45 -11.32 -1.31 10.75
CA LEU A 45 -11.58 -0.05 10.04
C LEU A 45 -10.40 0.91 10.13
N ARG A 46 -9.76 1.02 11.30
CA ARG A 46 -8.55 1.84 11.47
C ARG A 46 -7.40 1.31 10.61
N ASP A 47 -7.22 -0.01 10.60
CA ASP A 47 -6.19 -0.65 9.80
C ASP A 47 -6.44 -0.43 8.31
N LYS A 48 -7.68 -0.54 7.87
CA LYS A 48 -8.10 -0.25 6.50
C LYS A 48 -7.76 1.19 6.12
N ASP A 49 -8.11 2.16 6.95
CA ASP A 49 -7.83 3.58 6.70
C ASP A 49 -6.32 3.85 6.61
N SER A 50 -5.56 3.21 7.48
CA SER A 50 -4.10 3.30 7.49
C SER A 50 -3.49 2.73 6.20
N VAL A 51 -3.97 1.58 5.75
CA VAL A 51 -3.54 0.94 4.50
C VAL A 51 -3.92 1.80 3.30
N GLU A 52 -5.13 2.35 3.26
CA GLU A 52 -5.57 3.24 2.18
C GLU A 52 -4.71 4.50 2.10
N ALA A 53 -4.39 5.11 3.25
CA ALA A 53 -3.50 6.26 3.29
C ALA A 53 -2.09 5.93 2.80
N GLY A 54 -1.55 4.79 3.22
CA GLY A 54 -0.26 4.28 2.74
C GLY A 54 -0.25 4.01 1.24
N LEU A 55 -1.33 3.43 0.72
CA LEU A 55 -1.47 3.17 -0.71
C LEU A 55 -1.49 4.46 -1.52
N LYS A 56 -2.23 5.48 -1.09
CA LYS A 56 -2.24 6.80 -1.75
C LYS A 56 -0.85 7.44 -1.78
N THR A 57 -0.12 7.34 -0.68
CA THR A 57 1.25 7.85 -0.61
C THR A 57 2.16 7.11 -1.60
N THR A 58 2.07 5.79 -1.65
CA THR A 58 2.85 4.95 -2.57
C THR A 58 2.51 5.26 -4.02
N GLU A 59 1.24 5.42 -4.35
CA GLU A 59 0.79 5.79 -5.70
C GLU A 59 1.34 7.15 -6.13
N ARG A 60 1.36 8.12 -5.21
CA ARG A 60 1.93 9.45 -5.47
C ARG A 60 3.43 9.36 -5.71
N GLN A 61 4.14 8.60 -4.90
CA GLN A 61 5.57 8.38 -5.08
C GLN A 61 5.87 7.68 -6.40
N ALA A 62 5.07 6.68 -6.78
CA ALA A 62 5.22 5.99 -8.06
C ALA A 62 5.00 6.95 -9.24
N GLU A 63 4.01 7.83 -9.15
CA GLU A 63 3.75 8.85 -10.19
C GLU A 63 4.91 9.83 -10.29
N ASP A 64 5.43 10.30 -9.17
CA ASP A 64 6.59 11.21 -9.15
C ASP A 64 7.82 10.55 -9.77
N LEU A 65 8.06 9.28 -9.45
CA LEU A 65 9.17 8.52 -10.04
C LEU A 65 9.01 8.34 -11.55
N ARG A 66 7.79 8.11 -12.03
CA ARG A 66 7.50 8.03 -13.47
C ARG A 66 7.83 9.34 -14.18
N LYS A 67 7.48 10.46 -13.58
CA LYS A 67 7.81 11.78 -14.12
C LYS A 67 9.31 12.00 -14.16
N GLU A 68 10.03 11.68 -13.09
CA GLU A 68 11.47 11.78 -13.02
C GLU A 68 12.14 10.90 -14.09
N LEU A 69 11.66 9.67 -14.24
CA LEU A 69 12.15 8.75 -15.26
C LEU A 69 11.93 9.32 -16.67
N HIS A 70 10.78 9.89 -16.92
CA HIS A 70 10.46 10.51 -18.21
C HIS A 70 11.41 11.67 -18.52
N TYR A 71 11.67 12.55 -17.54
CA TYR A 71 12.64 13.63 -17.71
C TYR A 71 14.04 13.11 -17.96
N CYS A 72 14.48 12.08 -17.25
CA CYS A 72 15.76 11.45 -17.47
C CYS A 72 15.89 10.86 -18.87
N GLU A 73 14.84 10.22 -19.36
CA GLU A 73 14.79 9.67 -20.72
C GLU A 73 14.92 10.76 -21.79
N ILE A 74 14.21 11.88 -21.61
CA ILE A 74 14.32 13.04 -22.52
C ILE A 74 15.73 13.62 -22.49
N ASN A 75 16.30 13.82 -21.30
CA ASN A 75 17.64 14.36 -21.15
C ASN A 75 18.68 13.43 -21.77
N LEU A 76 18.54 12.13 -21.58
CA LEU A 76 19.43 11.14 -22.17
C LEU A 76 19.36 11.15 -23.70
N ALA A 77 18.16 11.24 -24.27
CA ALA A 77 17.98 11.34 -25.71
C ALA A 77 18.64 12.62 -26.25
N THR A 78 18.47 13.73 -25.57
CA THR A 78 19.09 15.02 -25.94
C THR A 78 20.60 14.92 -25.90
N GLU A 79 21.17 14.37 -24.84
CA GLU A 79 22.63 14.20 -24.70
C GLU A 79 23.20 13.25 -25.76
N LYS A 80 22.49 12.16 -26.05
CA LYS A 80 22.90 11.25 -27.15
C LYS A 80 22.93 11.96 -28.48
N GLN A 81 21.96 12.81 -28.77
CA GLN A 81 21.92 13.58 -30.00
C GLN A 81 23.07 14.57 -30.03
N MET A 82 23.38 15.27 -28.96
CA MET A 82 24.49 16.16 -28.84
C MET A 82 25.82 15.45 -29.08
N VAL A 83 26.01 14.28 -28.51
CA VAL A 83 27.23 13.47 -28.73
C VAL A 83 27.32 13.06 -30.20
N THR A 84 26.24 12.66 -30.83
CA THR A 84 26.21 12.30 -32.24
C THR A 84 26.61 13.51 -33.12
N ASP A 85 26.06 14.69 -32.83
CA ASP A 85 26.34 15.93 -33.56
C ASP A 85 27.80 16.34 -33.40
N LEU A 86 28.32 16.28 -32.18
CA LEU A 86 29.73 16.60 -31.92
C LEU A 86 30.70 15.64 -32.60
N ARG A 87 30.37 14.36 -32.65
CA ARG A 87 31.17 13.36 -33.38
C ARG A 87 31.18 13.65 -34.88
N GLU A 88 30.04 14.05 -35.43
CA GLU A 88 29.94 14.42 -36.84
C GLU A 88 30.76 15.69 -37.14
N GLU A 89 30.68 16.72 -36.29
CA GLU A 89 31.47 17.93 -36.41
C GLU A 89 32.96 17.62 -36.31
N LEU A 90 33.37 16.77 -35.37
CA LEU A 90 34.73 16.34 -35.20
C LEU A 90 35.24 15.61 -36.44
N ARG A 91 34.45 14.73 -37.00
CA ARG A 91 34.76 14.00 -38.23
C ARG A 91 35.01 14.98 -39.40
N LYS A 92 34.13 15.96 -39.55
CA LYS A 92 34.27 16.99 -40.59
C LYS A 92 35.52 17.84 -40.38
N ALA A 93 35.80 18.23 -39.15
CA ALA A 93 36.97 19.01 -38.81
C ALA A 93 38.26 18.24 -39.07
N ARG A 94 38.31 16.96 -38.73
CA ARG A 94 39.47 16.09 -39.00
C ARG A 94 39.69 15.91 -40.49
N LYS A 95 38.60 15.72 -41.25
CA LYS A 95 38.68 15.60 -42.71
C LYS A 95 39.21 16.88 -43.36
N ALA A 96 38.72 18.04 -42.92
CA ALA A 96 39.16 19.33 -43.41
C ALA A 96 40.63 19.56 -43.07
N ALA A 97 41.06 19.22 -41.85
CA ALA A 97 42.48 19.33 -41.45
C ALA A 97 43.37 18.40 -42.27
N GLN A 98 42.92 17.19 -42.57
CA GLN A 98 43.64 16.22 -43.40
C GLN A 98 43.80 16.72 -44.83
N LEU A 99 42.75 17.27 -45.42
CA LEU A 99 42.78 17.83 -46.78
C LEU A 99 43.70 19.04 -46.85
N LEU A 100 43.69 19.90 -45.83
CA LEU A 100 44.60 21.04 -45.75
C LEU A 100 46.04 20.59 -45.66
N LYS A 101 46.34 19.59 -44.85
CA LYS A 101 47.67 19.01 -44.71
C LYS A 101 48.17 18.42 -46.04
N GLU A 102 47.33 17.67 -46.71
CA GLU A 102 47.67 17.11 -48.01
C GLU A 102 47.93 18.18 -49.07
N ALA A 103 47.12 19.25 -49.10
CA ALA A 103 47.37 20.38 -50.02
C ALA A 103 48.66 21.08 -49.69
N THR A 104 49.02 21.31 -48.44
CA THR A 104 50.28 21.93 -48.02
C THR A 104 51.47 21.04 -48.40
N GLU A 105 51.37 19.73 -48.21
CA GLU A 105 52.42 18.79 -48.61
C GLU A 105 52.62 18.73 -50.14
N ALA A 106 51.51 18.80 -50.88
CA ALA A 106 51.55 18.80 -52.34
C ALA A 106 52.22 20.05 -52.94
N GLU A 107 52.18 21.20 -52.23
CA GLU A 107 52.79 22.42 -52.64
C GLU A 107 54.30 22.41 -52.42
N LYS A 108 54.80 21.55 -51.56
CA LYS A 108 56.21 21.35 -51.31
C LYS A 108 56.83 20.52 -52.43
#